data_b37c8070c4ebcfb19560d85a32767488
#
_entry.id   b37c8070c4ebcfb19560d85a32767488
#
_cell.length_a   1.000
_cell.length_b   1.000
_cell.length_c   1.000
_cell.angle_alpha   90.00
_cell.angle_beta   90.00
_cell.angle_gamma   90.00
#
_symmetry.space_group_name_H-M   'P 1'
#
loop_
_entity.id
_entity.type
_entity.pdbx_description
1 polymer ?
#
loop_
_entity_poly.entity_id
_entity_poly.type
_entity_poly.pdbx_seq_one_letter_code
_entity_poly.pdbx_strand_id
1 'polypeptide(L)'
;MNILKILFLLVFISFCKPSEECSNIYLIRHAEKVRANKSDRDPDLSNKGFLRAENWKRFFIDKNISRIYSTNYKRTIKTVKPLAENNNLEILIYSSDDIIYKTFLKSSIGENTLVVGHSNTIPGFVNNLIEEDYYEQIDDLNNSNLYIVSLCNSSITHKLITVD
;
A
#
# COMPACT_ATOMS: atom_id res chain seq x y z
N MET A 1 44.19 7.04 -59.16
CA MET A 1 42.76 6.76 -59.12
C MET A 1 42.47 6.26 -57.70
N ASN A 2 42.18 7.19 -56.74
CA ASN A 2 42.06 6.90 -55.35
C ASN A 2 40.58 6.64 -54.99
N ILE A 3 40.30 5.39 -54.60
CA ILE A 3 38.97 4.98 -54.16
C ILE A 3 38.85 5.33 -52.68
N LEU A 4 38.08 6.38 -52.37
CA LEU A 4 37.71 6.80 -50.99
C LEU A 4 36.72 5.80 -50.44
N LYS A 5 37.16 4.94 -49.52
CA LYS A 5 36.28 4.05 -48.76
C LYS A 5 35.55 4.85 -47.65
N ILE A 6 34.28 5.17 -47.90
CA ILE A 6 33.40 5.75 -46.89
C ILE A 6 32.98 4.62 -45.95
N LEU A 7 33.49 4.64 -44.69
CA LEU A 7 33.09 3.73 -43.63
C LEU A 7 31.79 4.25 -42.99
N PHE A 8 30.66 3.61 -43.30
CA PHE A 8 29.37 3.94 -42.74
C PHE A 8 29.29 3.37 -41.30
N LEU A 9 29.52 4.22 -40.29
CA LEU A 9 29.40 3.84 -38.89
C LEU A 9 27.91 3.78 -38.51
N LEU A 10 27.33 2.57 -38.49
CA LEU A 10 25.98 2.33 -37.97
C LEU A 10 25.96 2.51 -36.44
N VAL A 11 25.52 3.68 -36.01
CA VAL A 11 25.24 3.92 -34.58
C VAL A 11 23.93 3.23 -34.21
N PHE A 12 24.02 2.08 -33.58
CA PHE A 12 22.86 1.44 -32.92
C PHE A 12 22.45 2.28 -31.69
N ILE A 13 21.46 3.15 -31.86
CA ILE A 13 20.79 3.80 -30.74
C ILE A 13 19.89 2.73 -30.14
N SER A 14 20.37 2.10 -29.04
CA SER A 14 19.57 1.22 -28.21
C SER A 14 18.51 2.08 -27.50
N PHE A 15 17.28 2.09 -28.01
CA PHE A 15 16.14 2.65 -27.30
C PHE A 15 15.89 1.78 -26.08
N CYS A 16 16.49 2.16 -24.96
CA CYS A 16 16.08 1.65 -23.64
C CYS A 16 14.63 2.11 -23.44
N LYS A 17 13.64 1.21 -23.55
CA LYS A 17 12.29 1.50 -23.11
C LYS A 17 12.38 1.87 -21.63
N PRO A 18 11.84 3.03 -21.20
CA PRO A 18 11.76 3.31 -19.78
C PRO A 18 11.01 2.14 -19.14
N SER A 19 11.56 1.60 -18.06
CA SER A 19 10.87 0.61 -17.24
C SER A 19 9.55 1.24 -16.80
N GLU A 20 8.44 0.55 -17.00
CA GLU A 20 7.14 0.99 -16.46
C GLU A 20 7.27 1.04 -14.94
N GLU A 21 7.53 2.21 -14.38
CA GLU A 21 7.51 2.40 -12.94
C GLU A 21 6.06 2.44 -12.49
N CYS A 22 5.59 1.27 -12.05
CA CYS A 22 4.30 1.16 -11.38
C CYS A 22 4.49 1.46 -9.90
N SER A 23 3.65 2.33 -9.36
CA SER A 23 3.51 2.54 -7.93
C SER A 23 2.33 1.75 -7.38
N ASN A 24 2.43 1.31 -6.14
CA ASN A 24 1.41 0.50 -5.51
C ASN A 24 0.91 1.15 -4.22
N ILE A 25 -0.40 1.18 -4.07
CA ILE A 25 -1.06 1.49 -2.80
C ILE A 25 -1.52 0.16 -2.20
N TYR A 26 -0.95 -0.18 -1.07
CA TYR A 26 -1.29 -1.36 -0.29
C TYR A 26 -2.23 -0.93 0.83
N LEU A 27 -3.39 -1.58 0.94
CA LEU A 27 -4.37 -1.23 1.98
C LEU A 27 -4.70 -2.47 2.80
N ILE A 28 -4.59 -2.33 4.12
CA ILE A 28 -4.84 -3.41 5.06
C ILE A 28 -5.75 -2.93 6.20
N ARG A 29 -6.48 -3.86 6.77
CA ARG A 29 -7.14 -3.68 8.06
C ARG A 29 -6.11 -3.81 9.18
N HIS A 30 -6.33 -3.13 10.32
CA HIS A 30 -5.55 -3.36 11.53
C HIS A 30 -5.53 -4.85 11.92
N ALA A 31 -4.45 -5.30 12.55
CA ALA A 31 -4.31 -6.66 13.10
C ALA A 31 -5.32 -6.94 14.25
N GLU A 32 -5.36 -8.17 14.72
CA GLU A 32 -6.32 -8.62 15.71
C GLU A 32 -6.21 -7.82 17.02
N LYS A 33 -7.32 -7.22 17.43
CA LYS A 33 -7.43 -6.42 18.66
C LYS A 33 -7.89 -7.24 19.86
N VAL A 34 -7.61 -6.77 21.07
CA VAL A 34 -8.22 -7.27 22.30
C VAL A 34 -9.72 -7.01 22.25
N ARG A 35 -10.53 -8.02 22.60
CA ARG A 35 -12.02 -7.97 22.58
C ARG A 35 -12.67 -8.19 23.96
N ALA A 36 -11.86 -8.30 25.00
CA ALA A 36 -12.36 -8.60 26.36
C ALA A 36 -13.27 -7.50 26.94
N ASN A 37 -12.99 -6.24 26.61
CA ASN A 37 -13.80 -5.10 27.04
C ASN A 37 -14.49 -4.45 25.84
N LYS A 38 -15.81 -4.65 25.71
CA LYS A 38 -16.63 -4.09 24.63
C LYS A 38 -16.81 -2.56 24.70
N SER A 39 -16.60 -1.96 25.89
CA SER A 39 -16.70 -0.50 26.07
C SER A 39 -15.41 0.23 25.69
N ASP A 40 -14.30 -0.48 25.53
CA ASP A 40 -13.03 0.12 25.08
C ASP A 40 -13.13 0.49 23.59
N ARG A 41 -13.09 1.80 23.32
CA ARG A 41 -13.19 2.34 21.97
C ARG A 41 -11.86 2.27 21.21
N ASP A 42 -10.73 2.15 21.92
CA ASP A 42 -9.39 2.07 21.34
C ASP A 42 -8.58 0.90 21.94
N PRO A 43 -9.06 -0.35 21.75
CA PRO A 43 -8.38 -1.53 22.27
C PRO A 43 -7.03 -1.73 21.58
N ASP A 44 -6.10 -2.27 22.36
CA ASP A 44 -4.77 -2.64 21.88
C ASP A 44 -4.82 -3.90 21.00
N LEU A 45 -3.70 -4.22 20.35
CA LEU A 45 -3.53 -5.50 19.68
C LEU A 45 -3.54 -6.65 20.69
N SER A 46 -4.13 -7.76 20.29
CA SER A 46 -3.96 -9.05 20.99
C SER A 46 -2.58 -9.66 20.70
N ASN A 47 -2.20 -10.70 21.44
CA ASN A 47 -0.98 -11.45 21.13
C ASN A 47 -0.93 -11.94 19.66
N LYS A 48 -2.08 -12.41 19.13
CA LYS A 48 -2.22 -12.76 17.72
C LYS A 48 -2.01 -11.56 16.81
N GLY A 49 -2.53 -10.39 17.22
CA GLY A 49 -2.34 -9.15 16.45
C GLY A 49 -0.90 -8.68 16.39
N PHE A 50 -0.14 -8.82 17.48
CA PHE A 50 1.30 -8.50 17.45
C PHE A 50 2.08 -9.45 16.51
N LEU A 51 1.74 -10.74 16.49
CA LEU A 51 2.33 -11.68 15.54
C LEU A 51 1.99 -11.32 14.09
N ARG A 52 0.74 -10.92 13.82
CA ARG A 52 0.34 -10.45 12.49
C ARG A 52 1.07 -9.16 12.09
N ALA A 53 1.29 -8.22 13.00
CA ALA A 53 2.08 -7.02 12.72
C ALA A 53 3.50 -7.36 12.27
N GLU A 54 4.13 -8.37 12.90
CA GLU A 54 5.43 -8.89 12.47
C GLU A 54 5.35 -9.63 11.12
N ASN A 55 4.24 -10.33 10.82
CA ASN A 55 4.01 -10.95 9.52
C ASN A 55 3.87 -9.88 8.42
N TRP A 56 3.13 -8.79 8.69
CA TRP A 56 3.04 -7.65 7.77
C TRP A 56 4.42 -7.03 7.51
N LYS A 57 5.24 -6.80 8.55
CA LYS A 57 6.62 -6.33 8.36
C LYS A 57 7.39 -7.24 7.41
N ARG A 58 7.38 -8.58 7.64
CA ARG A 58 8.08 -9.54 6.77
C ARG A 58 7.58 -9.53 5.34
N PHE A 59 6.27 -9.36 5.13
CA PHE A 59 5.68 -9.30 3.80
C PHE A 59 6.10 -8.03 3.05
N PHE A 60 6.18 -6.88 3.75
CA PHE A 60 6.44 -5.59 3.13
C PHE A 60 7.92 -5.20 3.05
N ILE A 61 8.83 -5.92 3.70
CA ILE A 61 10.24 -5.54 3.79
C ILE A 61 10.90 -5.32 2.41
N ASP A 62 10.51 -6.12 1.41
CA ASP A 62 11.05 -6.06 0.04
C ASP A 62 10.12 -5.31 -0.94
N LYS A 63 9.12 -4.58 -0.45
CA LYS A 63 8.15 -3.86 -1.30
C LYS A 63 8.48 -2.38 -1.50
N ASN A 64 9.64 -1.93 -1.02
CA ASN A 64 10.08 -0.54 -1.13
C ASN A 64 9.00 0.46 -0.65
N ILE A 65 8.36 0.16 0.48
CA ILE A 65 7.38 1.07 1.07
C ILE A 65 8.10 2.36 1.47
N SER A 66 7.64 3.50 0.93
CA SER A 66 8.18 4.82 1.17
C SER A 66 7.28 5.69 2.06
N ARG A 67 5.99 5.36 2.15
CA ARG A 67 5.01 6.07 2.99
C ARG A 67 4.07 5.11 3.70
N ILE A 68 3.77 5.43 4.96
CA ILE A 68 2.82 4.67 5.77
C ILE A 68 1.77 5.62 6.33
N TYR A 69 0.49 5.34 6.04
CA TYR A 69 -0.65 6.06 6.58
C TYR A 69 -1.44 5.17 7.54
N SER A 70 -1.89 5.75 8.65
CA SER A 70 -2.69 5.06 9.66
C SER A 70 -3.78 5.97 10.20
N THR A 71 -4.95 5.42 10.51
CA THR A 71 -5.90 6.13 11.38
C THR A 71 -5.34 6.26 12.80
N ASN A 72 -5.80 7.25 13.57
CA ASN A 72 -5.29 7.54 14.92
C ASN A 72 -5.89 6.60 15.98
N TYR A 73 -5.58 5.29 15.88
CA TYR A 73 -5.96 4.28 16.85
C TYR A 73 -4.75 3.41 17.21
N LYS A 74 -4.66 2.97 18.47
CA LYS A 74 -3.57 2.07 18.93
C LYS A 74 -3.41 0.85 18.04
N ARG A 75 -4.53 0.18 17.69
CA ARG A 75 -4.51 -1.03 16.87
C ARG A 75 -4.01 -0.81 15.44
N THR A 76 -4.34 0.31 14.80
CA THR A 76 -3.86 0.61 13.43
C THR A 76 -2.38 1.01 13.43
N ILE A 77 -1.99 1.91 14.33
CA ILE A 77 -0.59 2.35 14.48
C ILE A 77 0.31 1.15 14.80
N LYS A 78 -0.05 0.32 15.79
CA LYS A 78 0.74 -0.85 16.21
C LYS A 78 0.81 -1.94 15.15
N THR A 79 -0.16 -2.02 14.22
CA THR A 79 -0.12 -2.97 13.10
C THR A 79 1.07 -2.70 12.17
N VAL A 80 1.42 -1.44 11.94
CA VAL A 80 2.49 -1.06 11.01
C VAL A 80 3.76 -0.57 11.67
N LYS A 81 3.73 -0.38 12.99
CA LYS A 81 4.89 0.09 13.76
C LYS A 81 6.15 -0.73 13.50
N PRO A 82 6.12 -2.09 13.49
CA PRO A 82 7.33 -2.88 13.23
C PRO A 82 7.94 -2.62 11.85
N LEU A 83 7.13 -2.39 10.81
CA LEU A 83 7.60 -2.01 9.48
C LEU A 83 8.15 -0.59 9.45
N ALA A 84 7.43 0.35 10.06
CA ALA A 84 7.83 1.76 10.12
C ALA A 84 9.20 1.92 10.79
N GLU A 85 9.41 1.25 11.93
CA GLU A 85 10.69 1.23 12.65
C GLU A 85 11.81 0.59 11.80
N ASN A 86 11.52 -0.54 11.14
CA ASN A 86 12.51 -1.22 10.28
C ASN A 86 12.97 -0.36 9.10
N ASN A 87 12.05 0.40 8.49
CA ASN A 87 12.32 1.22 7.31
C ASN A 87 12.68 2.68 7.68
N ASN A 88 12.73 3.02 8.97
CA ASN A 88 12.92 4.39 9.47
C ASN A 88 11.94 5.39 8.86
N LEU A 89 10.64 4.99 8.78
CA LEU A 89 9.55 5.81 8.25
C LEU A 89 8.66 6.36 9.36
N GLU A 90 8.18 7.58 9.16
CA GLU A 90 7.12 8.16 9.98
C GLU A 90 5.76 7.54 9.62
N ILE A 91 4.90 7.32 10.62
CA ILE A 91 3.51 6.93 10.41
C ILE A 91 2.67 8.21 10.31
N LEU A 92 2.18 8.50 9.12
CA LEU A 92 1.34 9.67 8.83
C LEU A 92 -0.09 9.38 9.25
N ILE A 93 -0.65 10.21 10.11
CA ILE A 93 -2.04 10.06 10.57
C ILE A 93 -3.00 10.65 9.55
N TYR A 94 -4.06 9.90 9.23
CA TYR A 94 -5.15 10.36 8.37
C TYR A 94 -6.53 10.14 9.00
N SER A 95 -7.50 10.94 8.58
CA SER A 95 -8.93 10.73 8.81
C SER A 95 -9.60 10.25 7.52
N SER A 96 -10.39 9.18 7.59
CA SER A 96 -11.13 8.66 6.43
C SER A 96 -12.13 9.68 5.86
N ASP A 97 -12.58 10.62 6.70
CA ASP A 97 -13.59 11.62 6.32
C ASP A 97 -12.97 12.82 5.58
N ASP A 98 -11.65 13.04 5.71
CA ASP A 98 -10.95 14.20 5.17
C ASP A 98 -10.14 13.89 3.89
N ILE A 99 -10.17 12.64 3.42
CA ILE A 99 -9.36 12.24 2.25
C ILE A 99 -9.96 12.74 0.95
N ILE A 100 -9.15 13.48 0.20
CA ILE A 100 -9.42 13.79 -1.20
C ILE A 100 -8.71 12.73 -2.05
N TYR A 101 -9.43 11.67 -2.44
CA TYR A 101 -8.86 10.49 -3.10
C TYR A 101 -8.07 10.80 -4.37
N LYS A 102 -8.53 11.75 -5.19
CA LYS A 102 -7.79 12.18 -6.40
C LYS A 102 -6.44 12.81 -6.08
N THR A 103 -6.36 13.56 -4.98
CA THR A 103 -5.09 14.15 -4.51
C THR A 103 -4.18 13.08 -3.94
N PHE A 104 -4.76 12.13 -3.19
CA PHE A 104 -4.03 10.98 -2.64
C PHE A 104 -3.41 10.12 -3.77
N LEU A 105 -4.18 9.77 -4.80
CA LEU A 105 -3.68 9.05 -5.98
C LEU A 105 -2.50 9.77 -6.64
N LYS A 106 -2.64 11.08 -6.89
CA LYS A 106 -1.56 11.87 -7.50
C LYS A 106 -0.28 11.88 -6.65
N SER A 107 -0.42 11.98 -5.33
CA SER A 107 0.73 11.96 -4.42
C SER A 107 1.37 10.58 -4.28
N SER A 108 0.68 9.52 -4.72
CA SER A 108 1.17 8.13 -4.66
C SER A 108 1.88 7.69 -5.95
N ILE A 109 1.92 8.53 -6.99
CA ILE A 109 2.64 8.22 -8.23
C ILE A 109 4.14 8.19 -7.94
N GLY A 110 4.82 7.12 -8.34
CA GLY A 110 6.24 6.88 -8.09
C GLY A 110 6.55 6.38 -6.66
N GLU A 111 5.53 6.17 -5.82
CA GLU A 111 5.69 5.81 -4.41
C GLU A 111 4.93 4.51 -4.09
N ASN A 112 5.54 3.62 -3.33
CA ASN A 112 4.81 2.49 -2.74
C ASN A 112 4.31 2.89 -1.35
N THR A 113 3.00 2.97 -1.22
CA THR A 113 2.31 3.49 -0.04
C THR A 113 1.56 2.38 0.68
N LEU A 114 1.68 2.31 2.01
CA LEU A 114 0.87 1.43 2.86
C LEU A 114 -0.17 2.24 3.64
N VAL A 115 -1.42 1.83 3.57
CA VAL A 115 -2.56 2.44 4.28
C VAL A 115 -3.17 1.43 5.23
N VAL A 116 -3.32 1.81 6.50
CA VAL A 116 -3.95 0.97 7.52
C VAL A 116 -5.21 1.62 8.07
N GLY A 117 -6.30 0.86 8.04
CA GLY A 117 -7.59 1.31 8.54
C GLY A 117 -8.41 0.19 9.16
N HIS A 118 -9.71 0.20 8.90
CA HIS A 118 -10.70 -0.66 9.55
C HIS A 118 -11.49 -1.49 8.54
N SER A 119 -12.25 -2.49 9.04
CA SER A 119 -13.07 -3.39 8.19
C SER A 119 -14.09 -2.66 7.32
N ASN A 120 -14.61 -1.54 7.80
CA ASN A 120 -15.59 -0.71 7.11
C ASN A 120 -15.00 0.40 6.25
N THR A 121 -13.76 0.83 6.52
CA THR A 121 -13.18 1.98 5.80
C THR A 121 -12.21 1.57 4.69
N ILE A 122 -11.47 0.47 4.83
CA ILE A 122 -10.49 0.04 3.84
C ILE A 122 -11.14 -0.33 2.50
N PRO A 123 -12.21 -1.15 2.43
CA PRO A 123 -12.86 -1.43 1.14
C PRO A 123 -13.41 -0.17 0.46
N GLY A 124 -14.06 0.70 1.23
CA GLY A 124 -14.56 1.98 0.70
C GLY A 124 -13.44 2.89 0.21
N PHE A 125 -12.26 2.87 0.87
CA PHE A 125 -11.08 3.59 0.40
C PHE A 125 -10.63 3.06 -0.97
N VAL A 126 -10.53 1.73 -1.14
CA VAL A 126 -10.17 1.11 -2.43
C VAL A 126 -11.19 1.47 -3.50
N ASN A 127 -12.50 1.33 -3.21
CA ASN A 127 -13.59 1.65 -4.12
C ASN A 127 -13.51 3.10 -4.63
N ASN A 128 -13.19 4.05 -3.75
CA ASN A 128 -12.98 5.44 -4.14
C ASN A 128 -11.72 5.66 -5.01
N LEU A 129 -10.65 4.87 -4.80
CA LEU A 129 -9.45 4.96 -5.62
C LEU A 129 -9.67 4.45 -7.04
N ILE A 130 -10.48 3.39 -7.19
CA ILE A 130 -10.78 2.77 -8.49
C ILE A 130 -12.04 3.36 -9.15
N GLU A 131 -12.73 4.27 -8.47
CA GLU A 131 -14.00 4.88 -8.90
C GLU A 131 -15.10 3.83 -9.23
N GLU A 132 -15.11 2.70 -8.47
CA GLU A 132 -16.05 1.59 -8.63
C GLU A 132 -16.45 1.00 -7.26
N ASP A 133 -17.72 0.66 -7.08
CA ASP A 133 -18.24 0.03 -5.85
C ASP A 133 -18.09 -1.49 -5.92
N TYR A 134 -16.83 -1.97 -5.81
CA TYR A 134 -16.40 -3.33 -6.07
C TYR A 134 -16.23 -4.19 -4.81
N TYR A 135 -15.65 -3.63 -3.75
CA TYR A 135 -15.31 -4.35 -2.52
C TYR A 135 -16.32 -4.06 -1.42
N GLU A 136 -16.83 -5.13 -0.82
CA GLU A 136 -17.70 -5.07 0.36
C GLU A 136 -16.91 -4.98 1.66
N GLN A 137 -17.62 -4.68 2.77
CA GLN A 137 -17.03 -4.63 4.11
C GLN A 137 -16.33 -5.95 4.47
N ILE A 138 -15.15 -5.85 5.10
CA ILE A 138 -14.37 -6.99 5.55
C ILE A 138 -15.09 -7.66 6.74
N ASP A 139 -15.18 -8.98 6.74
CA ASP A 139 -15.65 -9.75 7.90
C ASP A 139 -14.85 -9.39 9.17
N ASP A 140 -15.54 -9.26 10.32
CA ASP A 140 -14.91 -8.78 11.55
C ASP A 140 -13.84 -9.73 12.12
N LEU A 141 -13.80 -10.98 11.69
CA LEU A 141 -12.76 -11.96 12.06
C LEU A 141 -11.60 -12.02 11.07
N ASN A 142 -11.72 -11.35 9.90
CA ASN A 142 -10.69 -11.36 8.88
C ASN A 142 -9.75 -10.14 9.04
N ASN A 143 -8.48 -10.42 9.31
CA ASN A 143 -7.40 -9.43 9.42
C ASN A 143 -6.25 -9.72 8.44
N SER A 144 -6.45 -10.64 7.46
CA SER A 144 -5.43 -11.09 6.51
C SER A 144 -5.58 -10.56 5.09
N ASN A 145 -6.66 -9.82 4.80
CA ASN A 145 -6.88 -9.21 3.50
C ASN A 145 -5.85 -8.11 3.21
N LEU A 146 -5.26 -8.17 2.02
CA LEU A 146 -4.42 -7.13 1.44
C LEU A 146 -5.01 -6.71 0.09
N TYR A 147 -5.45 -5.47 0.02
CA TYR A 147 -5.84 -4.82 -1.23
C TYR A 147 -4.63 -4.13 -1.84
N ILE A 148 -4.46 -4.30 -3.13
CA ILE A 148 -3.36 -3.69 -3.89
C ILE A 148 -3.98 -2.90 -5.03
N VAL A 149 -3.76 -1.60 -5.05
CA VAL A 149 -4.10 -0.72 -6.18
C VAL A 149 -2.80 -0.32 -6.86
N SER A 150 -2.63 -0.71 -8.12
CA SER A 150 -1.42 -0.43 -8.90
C SER A 150 -1.68 0.68 -9.91
N LEU A 151 -0.81 1.67 -9.91
CA LEU A 151 -0.82 2.85 -10.79
C LEU A 151 0.30 2.70 -11.81
N CYS A 152 -0.04 2.38 -13.07
CA CYS A 152 0.92 2.19 -14.15
C CYS A 152 0.52 3.05 -15.35
N ASN A 153 1.35 4.01 -15.76
CA ASN A 153 1.14 4.78 -16.99
C ASN A 153 -0.31 5.27 -17.22
N SER A 154 -0.92 5.88 -16.22
CA SER A 154 -2.31 6.36 -16.24
C SER A 154 -3.39 5.27 -16.19
N SER A 155 -3.03 4.00 -16.04
CA SER A 155 -3.98 2.92 -15.77
C SER A 155 -3.99 2.56 -14.29
N ILE A 156 -5.18 2.24 -13.79
CA ILE A 156 -5.38 1.75 -12.42
C ILE A 156 -5.83 0.30 -12.52
N THR A 157 -5.13 -0.59 -11.82
CA THR A 157 -5.55 -1.98 -11.63
C THR A 157 -5.61 -2.29 -10.16
N HIS A 158 -6.43 -3.26 -9.77
CA HIS A 158 -6.58 -3.63 -8.37
C HIS A 158 -6.70 -5.14 -8.20
N LYS A 159 -6.33 -5.62 -7.01
CA LYS A 159 -6.53 -7.01 -6.60
C LYS A 159 -6.62 -7.14 -5.09
N LEU A 160 -7.26 -8.20 -4.65
CA LEU A 160 -7.32 -8.64 -3.27
C LEU A 160 -6.57 -9.97 -3.14
N ILE A 161 -5.68 -10.08 -2.15
CA ILE A 161 -5.01 -11.32 -1.76
C ILE A 161 -5.11 -11.52 -0.26
N THR A 162 -4.90 -12.74 0.20
CA THR A 162 -4.79 -13.08 1.62
C THR A 162 -3.33 -13.29 1.98
N VAL A 163 -2.90 -12.73 3.13
CA VAL A 163 -1.54 -12.88 3.68
C VAL A 163 -1.66 -13.44 5.09
N ASP A 164 -1.15 -14.65 5.31
CA ASP A 164 -1.15 -15.39 6.59
C ASP A 164 0.15 -15.20 7.38
#